data_2cfffd1eaa2ba9d2c4048bd1453d9757
#
_entry.id   2cfffd1eaa2ba9d2c4048bd1453d9757
#
_cell.length_a   1.000
_cell.length_b   1.000
_cell.length_c   1.000
_cell.angle_alpha   90.00
_cell.angle_beta   90.00
_cell.angle_gamma   90.00
#
_symmetry.space_group_name_H-M   'P 1'
#
loop_
_entity.id
_entity.type
_entity.pdbx_description
1 polymer ?
#
loop_
_entity_poly.entity_id
_entity_poly.type
_entity_poly.pdbx_seq_one_letter_code
_entity_poly.pdbx_strand_id
1 'polypeptide(L)'
;MSSSYEPGVCNIGRGERFQRYVYAALAGVVAVGYVAVVALLDVPSALLAGVFVPLALAVEWAVQARTAFCVRFALLGRYDADDEAGEVTSPEARREDIRQSVRITVLSLAIAAVATAAVYLLFA
;
A
#
# COMPACT_ATOMS: atom_id res chain seq x y z
N MET A 1 -13.81 3.12 15.69
CA MET A 1 -12.69 2.29 15.24
C MET A 1 -11.59 2.31 16.28
N SER A 2 -11.05 1.16 16.63
CA SER A 2 -10.00 1.07 17.63
C SER A 2 -8.72 1.75 17.15
N SER A 3 -8.13 2.60 17.99
CA SER A 3 -6.81 3.19 17.73
C SER A 3 -5.72 2.52 18.57
N SER A 4 -6.05 1.40 19.23
CA SER A 4 -5.09 0.61 20.02
C SER A 4 -4.36 -0.38 19.12
N TYR A 5 -3.10 -0.67 19.50
CA TYR A 5 -2.34 -1.70 18.80
C TYR A 5 -2.95 -3.08 19.06
N GLU A 6 -3.15 -3.84 17.97
CA GLU A 6 -3.55 -5.25 18.03
C GLU A 6 -2.66 -6.06 17.09
N PRO A 7 -1.94 -7.08 17.57
CA PRO A 7 -1.03 -7.85 16.72
C PRO A 7 -1.74 -8.44 15.49
N GLY A 8 -1.16 -8.23 14.33
CA GLY A 8 -1.68 -8.74 13.07
C GLY A 8 -2.96 -8.07 12.58
N VAL A 9 -3.49 -7.07 13.30
CA VAL A 9 -4.76 -6.42 12.99
C VAL A 9 -4.55 -4.93 12.71
N CYS A 10 -4.02 -4.17 13.67
CA CYS A 10 -3.76 -2.75 13.48
C CYS A 10 -2.55 -2.31 14.30
N ASN A 11 -1.70 -1.48 13.70
CA ASN A 11 -0.50 -0.95 14.34
C ASN A 11 -0.31 0.54 14.10
N ILE A 12 -1.28 1.23 13.50
CA ILE A 12 -1.24 2.68 13.29
C ILE A 12 -2.57 3.30 13.67
N GLY A 13 -2.52 4.57 14.09
CA GLY A 13 -3.69 5.36 14.45
C GLY A 13 -4.18 6.23 13.30
N ARG A 14 -5.06 7.18 13.63
CA ARG A 14 -5.74 8.03 12.65
C ARG A 14 -4.79 8.88 11.81
N GLY A 15 -3.81 9.50 12.43
CA GLY A 15 -2.87 10.37 11.73
C GLY A 15 -2.06 9.61 10.69
N GLU A 16 -1.56 8.45 11.06
CA GLU A 16 -0.83 7.60 10.14
C GLU A 16 -1.71 7.06 9.02
N ARG A 17 -2.96 6.71 9.34
CA ARG A 17 -3.92 6.25 8.33
C ARG A 17 -4.22 7.36 7.32
N PHE A 18 -4.42 8.58 7.80
CA PHE A 18 -4.67 9.73 6.91
C PHE A 18 -3.50 9.93 5.95
N GLN A 19 -2.26 9.85 6.46
CA GLN A 19 -1.08 9.96 5.61
C GLN A 19 -1.06 8.90 4.53
N ARG A 20 -1.43 7.66 4.84
CA ARG A 20 -1.46 6.58 3.83
C ARG A 20 -2.52 6.84 2.78
N TYR A 21 -3.68 7.38 3.15
CA TYR A 21 -4.68 7.78 2.16
C TYR A 21 -4.17 8.88 1.23
N VAL A 22 -3.46 9.86 1.77
CA VAL A 22 -2.85 10.92 0.96
C VAL A 22 -1.82 10.34 -0.01
N TYR A 23 -0.94 9.47 0.49
CA TYR A 23 0.06 8.83 -0.36
C TYR A 23 -0.58 7.97 -1.44
N ALA A 24 -1.63 7.24 -1.11
CA ALA A 24 -2.36 6.43 -2.09
C ALA A 24 -2.98 7.32 -3.18
N ALA A 25 -3.57 8.45 -2.80
CA ALA A 25 -4.15 9.38 -3.76
C ALA A 25 -3.08 9.98 -4.67
N LEU A 26 -1.93 10.37 -4.11
CA LEU A 26 -0.82 10.92 -4.89
C LEU A 26 -0.26 9.88 -5.86
N ALA A 27 -0.08 8.64 -5.41
CA ALA A 27 0.38 7.57 -6.29
C ALA A 27 -0.64 7.27 -7.38
N GLY A 28 -1.93 7.35 -7.07
CA GLY A 28 -2.99 7.21 -8.06
C GLY A 28 -2.94 8.29 -9.12
N VAL A 29 -2.71 9.54 -8.72
CA VAL A 29 -2.55 10.65 -9.67
C VAL A 29 -1.33 10.42 -10.57
N VAL A 30 -0.23 9.96 -10.00
CA VAL A 30 0.98 9.63 -10.79
C VAL A 30 0.66 8.52 -11.80
N ALA A 31 -0.09 7.49 -11.39
CA ALA A 31 -0.46 6.39 -12.29
C ALA A 31 -1.31 6.90 -13.46
N VAL A 32 -2.31 7.73 -13.18
CA VAL A 32 -3.16 8.30 -14.23
C VAL A 32 -2.34 9.18 -15.17
N GLY A 33 -1.48 10.04 -14.62
CA GLY A 33 -0.60 10.88 -15.43
C GLY A 33 0.35 10.08 -16.31
N TYR A 34 0.89 9.00 -15.76
CA TYR A 34 1.77 8.11 -16.51
C TYR A 34 1.05 7.48 -17.70
N VAL A 35 -0.14 6.94 -17.49
CA VAL A 35 -0.94 6.34 -18.57
C VAL A 35 -1.28 7.40 -19.61
N ALA A 36 -1.67 8.61 -19.18
CA ALA A 36 -2.00 9.69 -20.09
C ALA A 36 -0.80 10.07 -20.97
N VAL A 37 0.38 10.18 -20.37
CA VAL A 37 1.60 10.51 -21.12
C VAL A 37 1.90 9.42 -22.15
N VAL A 38 1.86 8.16 -21.76
CA VAL A 38 2.17 7.07 -22.70
C VAL A 38 1.12 6.97 -23.80
N ALA A 39 -0.16 7.17 -23.46
CA ALA A 39 -1.24 7.04 -24.43
C ALA A 39 -1.31 8.21 -25.42
N LEU A 40 -0.95 9.42 -24.98
CA LEU A 40 -1.10 10.63 -25.79
C LEU A 40 0.17 11.04 -26.52
N LEU A 41 1.33 10.60 -26.06
CA LEU A 41 2.59 10.90 -26.71
C LEU A 41 3.02 9.71 -27.59
N ASP A 42 3.88 10.00 -28.58
CA ASP A 42 4.37 8.99 -29.51
C ASP A 42 5.54 8.23 -28.88
N VAL A 43 5.22 7.39 -27.89
CA VAL A 43 6.18 6.55 -27.18
C VAL A 43 5.73 5.09 -27.26
N PRO A 44 6.65 4.12 -27.11
CA PRO A 44 6.28 2.70 -27.18
C PRO A 44 5.22 2.31 -26.16
N SER A 45 4.17 1.63 -26.60
CA SER A 45 3.07 1.20 -25.73
C SER A 45 3.52 0.21 -24.67
N ALA A 46 4.64 -0.50 -24.89
CA ALA A 46 5.23 -1.38 -23.90
C ALA A 46 5.55 -0.66 -22.58
N LEU A 47 5.76 0.66 -22.61
CA LEU A 47 6.00 1.47 -21.42
C LEU A 47 4.77 1.49 -20.49
N LEU A 48 3.57 1.15 -20.97
CA LEU A 48 2.40 1.05 -20.11
C LEU A 48 2.59 0.06 -18.96
N ALA A 49 3.42 -0.97 -19.17
CA ALA A 49 3.73 -1.91 -18.09
C ALA A 49 4.36 -1.22 -16.87
N GLY A 50 5.03 -0.09 -17.07
CA GLY A 50 5.64 0.69 -15.99
C GLY A 50 4.62 1.27 -15.01
N VAL A 51 3.34 1.35 -15.39
CA VAL A 51 2.30 1.84 -14.48
C VAL A 51 2.14 0.92 -13.26
N PHE A 52 2.64 -0.32 -13.35
CA PHE A 52 2.61 -1.24 -12.21
C PHE A 52 3.20 -0.62 -10.95
N VAL A 53 4.29 0.15 -11.07
CA VAL A 53 4.97 0.72 -9.90
C VAL A 53 4.07 1.71 -9.14
N PRO A 54 3.55 2.78 -9.76
CA PRO A 54 2.66 3.68 -9.02
C PRO A 54 1.34 3.02 -8.62
N LEU A 55 0.83 2.07 -9.39
CA LEU A 55 -0.36 1.32 -9.00
C LEU A 55 -0.10 0.45 -7.77
N ALA A 56 1.04 -0.23 -7.73
CA ALA A 56 1.40 -1.05 -6.58
C ALA A 56 1.51 -0.20 -5.32
N LEU A 57 2.14 0.97 -5.42
CA LEU A 57 2.25 1.89 -4.29
C LEU A 57 0.87 2.41 -3.86
N ALA A 58 0.02 2.78 -4.81
CA ALA A 58 -1.31 3.28 -4.51
C ALA A 58 -2.15 2.22 -3.77
N VAL A 59 -2.13 0.99 -4.27
CA VAL A 59 -2.89 -0.10 -3.64
C VAL A 59 -2.30 -0.44 -2.26
N GLU A 60 -0.98 -0.53 -2.16
CA GLU A 60 -0.31 -0.84 -0.89
C GLU A 60 -0.69 0.18 0.18
N TRP A 61 -0.56 1.47 -0.11
CA TRP A 61 -0.91 2.50 0.87
C TRP A 61 -2.40 2.55 1.17
N ALA A 62 -3.26 2.31 0.16
CA ALA A 62 -4.71 2.29 0.37
C ALA A 62 -5.12 1.13 1.29
N VAL A 63 -4.55 -0.05 1.08
CA VAL A 63 -4.83 -1.22 1.93
C VAL A 63 -4.32 -0.97 3.34
N GLN A 64 -3.10 -0.42 3.49
CA GLN A 64 -2.56 -0.10 4.82
C GLN A 64 -3.45 0.92 5.55
N ALA A 65 -3.92 1.95 4.84
CA ALA A 65 -4.80 2.96 5.42
C ALA A 65 -6.14 2.35 5.85
N ARG A 66 -6.71 1.51 4.99
CA ARG A 66 -8.00 0.89 5.26
C ARG A 66 -7.96 -0.08 6.43
N THR A 67 -6.88 -0.84 6.54
CA THR A 67 -6.70 -1.85 7.60
C THR A 67 -6.06 -1.29 8.87
N ALA A 68 -5.66 -0.02 8.87
CA ALA A 68 -4.91 0.59 9.97
C ALA A 68 -3.63 -0.18 10.29
N PHE A 69 -2.92 -0.62 9.26
CA PHE A 69 -1.74 -1.46 9.42
C PHE A 69 -0.60 -0.95 8.53
N CYS A 70 0.56 -0.66 9.12
CA CYS A 70 1.75 -0.24 8.40
C CYS A 70 2.74 -1.40 8.30
N VAL A 71 3.04 -1.82 7.08
CA VAL A 71 3.97 -2.92 6.82
C VAL A 71 5.37 -2.56 7.35
N ARG A 72 5.80 -1.31 7.14
CA ARG A 72 7.13 -0.88 7.60
C ARG A 72 7.27 -0.99 9.12
N PHE A 73 6.26 -0.52 9.87
CA PHE A 73 6.28 -0.62 11.33
C PHE A 73 6.29 -2.08 11.77
N ALA A 74 5.51 -2.92 11.09
CA ALA A 74 5.47 -4.35 11.41
C ALA A 74 6.83 -5.00 11.22
N LEU A 75 7.50 -4.70 10.12
CA LEU A 75 8.83 -5.27 9.84
C LEU A 75 9.89 -4.76 10.81
N LEU A 76 9.71 -3.53 11.31
CA LEU A 76 10.63 -2.93 12.30
C LEU A 76 10.27 -3.33 13.74
N GLY A 77 9.17 -4.04 13.95
CA GLY A 77 8.70 -4.42 15.29
C GLY A 77 8.19 -3.24 16.10
N ARG A 78 7.49 -2.30 15.45
CA ARG A 78 7.00 -1.07 16.08
C ARG A 78 5.52 -0.88 15.83
N TYR A 79 4.91 0.00 16.60
CA TYR A 79 3.54 0.46 16.38
C TYR A 79 3.41 1.93 16.78
N ASP A 80 2.45 2.62 16.17
CA ASP A 80 2.14 4.01 16.47
C ASP A 80 0.62 4.21 16.36
N ALA A 81 -0.07 3.78 17.40
CA ALA A 81 -1.52 3.98 17.54
C ALA A 81 -1.77 5.35 18.20
N ASP A 82 -2.99 5.85 18.10
CA ASP A 82 -3.33 7.18 18.64
C ASP A 82 -3.02 7.31 20.13
N ASP A 83 -3.30 6.25 20.89
CA ASP A 83 -3.18 6.27 22.35
C ASP A 83 -1.81 5.81 22.84
N GLU A 84 -1.06 5.12 22.01
CA GLU A 84 0.20 4.52 22.43
C GLU A 84 1.13 4.30 21.23
N ALA A 85 2.41 4.37 21.49
CA ALA A 85 3.45 4.07 20.51
C ALA A 85 4.58 3.33 21.22
N GLY A 86 5.25 2.45 20.52
CA GLY A 86 6.34 1.69 21.13
C GLY A 86 6.86 0.58 20.27
N GLU A 87 7.53 -0.37 20.92
CA GLU A 87 8.13 -1.53 20.25
C GLU A 87 7.32 -2.79 20.58
N VAL A 88 7.26 -3.69 19.62
CA VAL A 88 6.63 -4.99 19.77
C VAL A 88 7.67 -5.94 20.34
N THR A 89 7.51 -6.35 21.60
CA THR A 89 8.49 -7.20 22.28
C THR A 89 8.13 -8.69 22.28
N SER A 90 6.84 -9.01 22.08
CA SER A 90 6.38 -10.39 22.05
C SER A 90 6.73 -11.07 20.72
N PRO A 91 7.40 -12.23 20.72
CA PRO A 91 7.68 -12.96 19.48
C PRO A 91 6.41 -13.37 18.73
N GLU A 92 5.35 -13.72 19.43
CA GLU A 92 4.06 -14.09 18.84
C GLU A 92 3.44 -12.90 18.14
N ALA A 93 3.44 -11.73 18.77
CA ALA A 93 2.91 -10.49 18.17
C ALA A 93 3.70 -10.11 16.92
N ARG A 94 5.02 -10.20 16.96
CA ARG A 94 5.86 -9.92 15.81
C ARG A 94 5.56 -10.86 14.65
N ARG A 95 5.36 -12.13 14.94
CA ARG A 95 5.03 -13.14 13.91
C ARG A 95 3.70 -12.81 13.25
N GLU A 96 2.70 -12.42 14.02
CA GLU A 96 1.40 -12.03 13.48
C GLU A 96 1.50 -10.78 12.62
N ASP A 97 2.31 -9.79 13.04
CA ASP A 97 2.52 -8.57 12.27
C ASP A 97 3.23 -8.85 10.95
N ILE A 98 4.26 -9.70 10.97
CA ILE A 98 4.97 -10.08 9.74
C ILE A 98 4.05 -10.83 8.78
N ARG A 99 3.23 -11.75 9.31
CA ARG A 99 2.27 -12.49 8.50
C ARG A 99 1.27 -11.57 7.83
N GLN A 100 0.76 -10.58 8.57
CA GLN A 100 -0.16 -9.60 8.00
C GLN A 100 0.52 -8.72 6.98
N SER A 101 1.78 -8.35 7.19
CA SER A 101 2.57 -7.57 6.24
C SER A 101 2.71 -8.30 4.90
N VAL A 102 3.04 -9.58 4.95
CA VAL A 102 3.16 -10.41 3.74
C VAL A 102 1.82 -10.49 3.03
N ARG A 103 0.75 -10.70 3.78
CA ARG A 103 -0.61 -10.80 3.22
C ARG A 103 -1.01 -9.51 2.50
N ILE A 104 -0.77 -8.36 3.13
CA ILE A 104 -1.08 -7.06 2.54
C ILE A 104 -0.28 -6.84 1.27
N THR A 105 1.02 -7.10 1.31
CA THR A 105 1.91 -6.85 0.16
C THR A 105 1.58 -7.78 -1.00
N VAL A 106 1.36 -9.07 -0.75
CA VAL A 106 1.00 -10.01 -1.80
C VAL A 106 -0.33 -9.61 -2.45
N LEU A 107 -1.33 -9.27 -1.64
CA LEU A 107 -2.62 -8.82 -2.14
C LEU A 107 -2.48 -7.56 -2.99
N SER A 108 -1.70 -6.59 -2.51
CA SER A 108 -1.50 -5.32 -3.21
C SER A 108 -0.80 -5.51 -4.54
N LEU A 109 0.23 -6.34 -4.59
CA LEU A 109 0.94 -6.65 -5.83
C LEU A 109 0.04 -7.39 -6.82
N ALA A 110 -0.79 -8.32 -6.34
CA ALA A 110 -1.72 -9.04 -7.19
C ALA A 110 -2.76 -8.10 -7.81
N ILE A 111 -3.34 -7.21 -7.01
CA ILE A 111 -4.31 -6.22 -7.50
C ILE A 111 -3.65 -5.29 -8.52
N ALA A 112 -2.44 -4.81 -8.22
CA ALA A 112 -1.71 -3.93 -9.13
C ALA A 112 -1.37 -4.63 -10.44
N ALA A 113 -1.01 -5.91 -10.39
CA ALA A 113 -0.72 -6.68 -11.60
C ALA A 113 -1.96 -6.81 -12.49
N VAL A 114 -3.11 -7.13 -11.89
CA VAL A 114 -4.38 -7.22 -12.64
C VAL A 114 -4.75 -5.87 -13.24
N ALA A 115 -4.62 -4.79 -12.46
CA ALA A 115 -4.92 -3.44 -12.93
C ALA A 115 -3.98 -3.03 -14.07
N THR A 116 -2.69 -3.36 -13.96
CA THR A 116 -1.71 -3.07 -15.01
C THR A 116 -2.05 -3.83 -16.30
N ALA A 117 -2.42 -5.10 -16.19
CA ALA A 117 -2.85 -5.88 -17.35
C ALA A 117 -4.09 -5.26 -18.01
N ALA A 118 -5.06 -4.83 -17.23
CA ALA A 118 -6.25 -4.16 -17.74
C ALA A 118 -5.90 -2.86 -18.47
N VAL A 119 -5.03 -2.04 -17.89
CA VAL A 119 -4.57 -0.80 -18.52
C VAL A 119 -3.87 -1.10 -19.84
N TYR A 120 -3.01 -2.10 -19.86
CA TYR A 120 -2.28 -2.49 -21.07
C TYR A 120 -3.26 -2.91 -22.16
N LEU A 121 -4.25 -3.75 -21.83
CA LEU A 121 -5.22 -4.23 -22.81
C LEU A 121 -6.12 -3.11 -23.34
N LEU A 122 -6.39 -2.09 -22.53
CA LEU A 122 -7.27 -0.98 -22.93
C LEU A 122 -6.57 0.08 -23.75
N PHE A 123 -5.28 0.33 -23.50
CA PHE A 123 -4.55 1.46 -24.08
C PHE A 123 -3.38 1.09 -24.99
N ALA A 124 -2.98 -0.16 -25.03
CA ALA A 124 -1.87 -0.57 -25.89
C ALA A 124 -2.29 -0.74 -27.34
#